data_e77c83cb6083e9e56e00b34dd5dfaf25
#
_entry.id   e77c83cb6083e9e56e00b34dd5dfaf25
#
_cell.length_a   1.000
_cell.length_b   1.000
_cell.length_c   1.000
_cell.angle_alpha   90.00
_cell.angle_beta   90.00
_cell.angle_gamma   90.00
#
_symmetry.space_group_name_H-M   'P 1'
#
loop_
_entity.id
_entity.type
_entity.pdbx_description
1 polymer ?
#
loop_
_entity_poly.entity_id
_entity_poly.type
_entity_poly.pdbx_seq_one_letter_code
_entity_poly.pdbx_strand_id
1 'polypeptide(L)'
;MTTTHFLLVDEKLENYEIKEICDSVEELPGVYSVVSYESLIGGGIPNELEPAAVKNILQNGGRKMILVNSTYRSATDEEDEQLNKIDTILHKYDKHAVIAGEGSLTRDLVTTTDIDFKMVNILSVAAIFLIIAITFKSLALPVILVASIEFAICINMGIPFFTGTTLPFIASIVIGTIQLGATVDYAILMTTRYKEELSNGSTVIEAAREAAAKSAPSIITSGLSFFAACIGVSFISKMDLIKSLCTLISRGAVISMLSILLVLPAMLIIFHKLIEKTTKGWPKANLK
;
A
#
# COMPACT_ATOMS: atom_id res chain seq x y z
N MET A 1 -9.95 -23.18 5.21
CA MET A 1 -10.91 -22.78 4.17
C MET A 1 -10.25 -23.12 2.84
N THR A 2 -10.94 -23.75 1.93
CA THR A 2 -10.47 -24.06 0.57
C THR A 2 -10.81 -22.87 -0.32
N THR A 3 -9.91 -22.44 -1.17
CA THR A 3 -10.18 -21.44 -2.22
C THR A 3 -10.64 -22.15 -3.49
N THR A 4 -11.55 -21.50 -4.21
CA THR A 4 -12.03 -22.04 -5.51
C THR A 4 -11.62 -21.08 -6.62
N HIS A 5 -10.94 -21.60 -7.63
CA HIS A 5 -10.56 -20.87 -8.83
C HIS A 5 -11.43 -21.32 -9.99
N PHE A 6 -11.85 -20.38 -10.81
CA PHE A 6 -12.64 -20.59 -12.01
C PHE A 6 -11.75 -20.36 -13.23
N LEU A 7 -11.45 -21.42 -13.97
CA LEU A 7 -10.67 -21.31 -15.19
C LEU A 7 -11.65 -21.18 -16.35
N LEU A 8 -11.54 -20.10 -17.09
CA LEU A 8 -12.41 -19.80 -18.25
C LEU A 8 -11.59 -19.98 -19.52
N VAL A 9 -11.94 -20.96 -20.32
CA VAL A 9 -11.31 -21.29 -21.59
C VAL A 9 -12.26 -21.12 -22.76
N ASP A 10 -11.75 -21.01 -23.99
CA ASP A 10 -12.56 -20.87 -25.21
C ASP A 10 -13.44 -22.13 -25.41
N GLU A 11 -14.70 -21.92 -25.78
CA GLU A 11 -15.65 -23.00 -26.09
C GLU A 11 -15.17 -23.90 -27.24
N LYS A 12 -14.29 -23.42 -28.11
CA LYS A 12 -13.73 -24.14 -29.25
C LYS A 12 -12.74 -25.23 -28.88
N LEU A 13 -12.22 -25.21 -27.64
CA LEU A 13 -11.34 -26.27 -27.17
C LEU A 13 -12.05 -27.62 -27.22
N GLU A 14 -11.34 -28.62 -27.77
CA GLU A 14 -11.83 -29.98 -27.84
C GLU A 14 -11.87 -30.63 -26.46
N ASN A 15 -12.78 -31.56 -26.27
CA ASN A 15 -13.01 -32.20 -24.97
C ASN A 15 -11.75 -32.93 -24.44
N TYR A 16 -10.90 -33.45 -25.33
CA TYR A 16 -9.65 -34.07 -24.93
C TYR A 16 -8.64 -33.05 -24.38
N GLU A 17 -8.60 -31.83 -24.94
CA GLU A 17 -7.72 -30.76 -24.48
C GLU A 17 -8.12 -30.26 -23.07
N ILE A 18 -9.46 -30.19 -22.83
CA ILE A 18 -9.97 -29.82 -21.50
C ILE A 18 -9.63 -30.91 -20.48
N LYS A 19 -9.73 -32.18 -20.87
CA LYS A 19 -9.31 -33.25 -20.00
C LYS A 19 -7.82 -33.19 -19.67
N GLU A 20 -6.99 -32.95 -20.65
CA GLU A 20 -5.53 -32.82 -20.47
C GLU A 20 -5.18 -31.63 -19.56
N ILE A 21 -5.91 -30.52 -19.68
CA ILE A 21 -5.82 -29.38 -18.74
C ILE A 21 -6.21 -29.84 -17.33
N CYS A 22 -7.36 -30.48 -17.16
CA CYS A 22 -7.83 -30.94 -15.86
C CYS A 22 -6.85 -31.92 -15.21
N ASP A 23 -6.36 -32.90 -15.94
CA ASP A 23 -5.40 -33.89 -15.45
C ASP A 23 -4.08 -33.21 -15.02
N SER A 24 -3.56 -32.26 -15.84
CA SER A 24 -2.35 -31.52 -15.53
C SER A 24 -2.50 -30.58 -14.32
N VAL A 25 -3.69 -30.00 -14.12
CA VAL A 25 -3.97 -29.14 -12.98
C VAL A 25 -4.18 -29.94 -11.70
N GLU A 26 -4.80 -31.12 -11.80
CA GLU A 26 -5.03 -32.00 -10.65
C GLU A 26 -3.73 -32.56 -10.05
N GLU A 27 -2.67 -32.72 -10.86
CA GLU A 27 -1.34 -33.10 -10.41
C GLU A 27 -0.58 -32.00 -9.63
N LEU A 28 -1.08 -30.76 -9.64
CA LEU A 28 -0.39 -29.67 -8.95
C LEU A 28 -0.52 -29.78 -7.42
N PRO A 29 0.55 -29.43 -6.68
CA PRO A 29 0.49 -29.40 -5.21
C PRO A 29 -0.63 -28.48 -4.70
N GLY A 30 -1.40 -28.96 -3.73
CA GLY A 30 -2.45 -28.19 -3.09
C GLY A 30 -3.79 -28.17 -3.83
N VAL A 31 -3.88 -28.75 -5.03
CA VAL A 31 -5.17 -28.98 -5.69
C VAL A 31 -5.88 -30.13 -5.03
N TYR A 32 -7.11 -29.89 -4.58
CA TYR A 32 -7.96 -30.88 -3.94
C TYR A 32 -8.90 -31.58 -4.92
N SER A 33 -9.46 -30.84 -5.87
CA SER A 33 -10.32 -31.38 -6.92
C SER A 33 -10.43 -30.43 -8.10
N VAL A 34 -10.57 -31.01 -9.29
CA VAL A 34 -10.83 -30.29 -10.54
C VAL A 34 -12.16 -30.76 -11.08
N VAL A 35 -13.08 -29.84 -11.37
CA VAL A 35 -14.42 -30.14 -11.84
C VAL A 35 -14.67 -29.41 -13.15
N SER A 36 -14.87 -30.13 -14.24
CA SER A 36 -15.30 -29.60 -15.53
C SER A 36 -16.61 -30.22 -15.96
N TYR A 37 -17.22 -29.68 -17.01
CA TYR A 37 -18.40 -30.30 -17.61
C TYR A 37 -18.09 -31.71 -18.05
N GLU A 38 -16.95 -31.92 -18.69
CA GLU A 38 -16.47 -33.19 -19.20
C GLU A 38 -16.18 -34.22 -18.10
N SER A 39 -15.70 -33.76 -16.93
CA SER A 39 -15.44 -34.63 -15.77
C SER A 39 -16.73 -35.08 -15.08
N LEU A 40 -17.79 -34.25 -15.09
CA LEU A 40 -19.07 -34.57 -14.45
C LEU A 40 -19.92 -35.54 -15.29
N ILE A 41 -19.91 -35.39 -16.61
CA ILE A 41 -20.75 -36.16 -17.50
C ILE A 41 -20.11 -37.49 -17.90
N GLY A 42 -18.75 -37.52 -17.89
CA GLY A 42 -17.99 -38.68 -18.37
C GLY A 42 -18.24 -38.94 -19.85
N GLY A 43 -17.28 -39.49 -20.57
CA GLY A 43 -17.35 -39.71 -22.03
C GLY A 43 -18.39 -40.72 -22.54
N GLY A 44 -19.42 -41.03 -21.75
CA GLY A 44 -20.42 -42.08 -22.07
C GLY A 44 -21.88 -41.61 -22.10
N ILE A 45 -22.18 -40.33 -21.82
CA ILE A 45 -23.56 -39.83 -21.89
C ILE A 45 -23.81 -39.23 -23.27
N PRO A 46 -24.83 -39.71 -24.04
CA PRO A 46 -25.21 -39.11 -25.30
C PRO A 46 -25.67 -37.64 -25.09
N ASN A 47 -25.35 -36.74 -26.03
CA ASN A 47 -25.69 -35.31 -26.00
C ASN A 47 -27.19 -35.03 -25.79
N GLU A 48 -28.08 -35.99 -26.12
CA GLU A 48 -29.53 -35.92 -25.94
C GLU A 48 -30.00 -36.05 -24.48
N LEU A 49 -29.15 -36.60 -23.60
CA LEU A 49 -29.43 -36.80 -22.17
C LEU A 49 -28.65 -35.86 -21.26
N GLU A 50 -27.93 -34.91 -21.84
CA GLU A 50 -27.16 -33.91 -21.09
C GLU A 50 -28.08 -33.02 -20.24
N PRO A 51 -27.81 -32.84 -18.92
CA PRO A 51 -28.60 -31.94 -18.12
C PRO A 51 -28.35 -30.49 -18.54
N ALA A 52 -29.28 -29.89 -19.29
CA ALA A 52 -29.16 -28.50 -19.79
C ALA A 52 -28.82 -27.47 -18.70
N ALA A 53 -29.24 -27.73 -17.46
CA ALA A 53 -28.93 -26.91 -16.32
C ALA A 53 -27.43 -26.88 -15.99
N VAL A 54 -26.73 -28.00 -16.05
CA VAL A 54 -25.28 -28.11 -15.78
C VAL A 54 -24.49 -27.50 -16.93
N LYS A 55 -24.91 -27.76 -18.16
CA LYS A 55 -24.31 -27.21 -19.37
C LYS A 55 -24.36 -25.68 -19.34
N ASN A 56 -25.50 -25.08 -19.04
CA ASN A 56 -25.68 -23.62 -18.99
C ASN A 56 -24.86 -22.93 -17.90
N ILE A 57 -24.49 -23.66 -16.83
CA ILE A 57 -23.63 -23.10 -15.76
C ILE A 57 -22.17 -23.17 -16.15
N LEU A 58 -21.73 -24.31 -16.69
CA LEU A 58 -20.31 -24.56 -16.99
C LEU A 58 -19.90 -24.18 -18.42
N GLN A 59 -20.85 -23.95 -19.32
CA GLN A 59 -20.63 -23.56 -20.71
C GLN A 59 -21.60 -22.43 -21.08
N ASN A 60 -21.14 -21.19 -21.07
CA ASN A 60 -21.95 -20.05 -21.42
C ASN A 60 -21.11 -18.93 -22.03
N GLY A 61 -21.69 -18.13 -22.92
CA GLY A 61 -21.05 -16.94 -23.46
C GLY A 61 -19.79 -17.22 -24.29
N GLY A 62 -19.67 -18.37 -24.93
CA GLY A 62 -18.49 -18.74 -25.73
C GLY A 62 -17.30 -19.21 -24.88
N ARG A 63 -17.53 -19.51 -23.60
CA ARG A 63 -16.50 -19.95 -22.66
C ARG A 63 -16.94 -21.25 -21.96
N LYS A 64 -15.98 -22.14 -21.74
CA LYS A 64 -16.12 -23.28 -20.84
C LYS A 64 -15.44 -22.98 -19.51
N MET A 65 -16.05 -23.39 -18.41
CA MET A 65 -15.60 -23.14 -17.05
C MET A 65 -15.14 -24.44 -16.38
N ILE A 66 -13.94 -24.41 -15.84
CA ILE A 66 -13.36 -25.47 -15.02
C ILE A 66 -13.21 -24.92 -13.60
N LEU A 67 -13.71 -25.65 -12.60
CA LEU A 67 -13.57 -25.29 -11.20
C LEU A 67 -12.37 -26.03 -10.61
N VAL A 68 -11.49 -25.32 -9.96
CA VAL A 68 -10.34 -25.88 -9.25
C VAL A 68 -10.44 -25.51 -7.78
N ASN A 69 -10.56 -26.50 -6.93
CA ASN A 69 -10.57 -26.31 -5.48
C ASN A 69 -9.15 -26.51 -4.93
N SER A 70 -8.63 -25.48 -4.28
CA SER A 70 -7.31 -25.47 -3.67
C SER A 70 -7.39 -25.55 -2.15
N THR A 71 -6.41 -26.21 -1.53
CA THR A 71 -6.24 -26.26 -0.08
C THR A 71 -5.49 -25.03 0.45
N TYR A 72 -4.88 -24.25 -0.44
CA TYR A 72 -4.18 -23.03 -0.07
C TYR A 72 -5.15 -21.90 0.27
N ARG A 73 -4.69 -20.99 1.10
CA ARG A 73 -5.48 -19.79 1.47
C ARG A 73 -5.21 -18.68 0.47
N SER A 74 -6.22 -17.86 0.26
CA SER A 74 -6.10 -16.64 -0.56
C SER A 74 -5.01 -15.71 0.00
N ALA A 75 -4.24 -15.08 -0.91
CA ALA A 75 -3.12 -14.19 -0.59
C ALA A 75 -1.94 -14.84 0.14
N THR A 76 -1.61 -16.09 -0.19
CA THR A 76 -0.38 -16.75 0.25
C THR A 76 0.57 -16.99 -0.92
N ASP A 77 1.88 -17.06 -0.65
CA ASP A 77 2.90 -17.31 -1.67
C ASP A 77 2.69 -18.68 -2.36
N GLU A 78 2.17 -19.67 -1.62
CA GLU A 78 1.87 -21.01 -2.16
C GLU A 78 0.71 -20.96 -3.15
N GLU A 79 -0.32 -20.15 -2.89
CA GLU A 79 -1.43 -19.95 -3.83
C GLU A 79 -0.95 -19.22 -5.08
N ASP A 80 -0.13 -18.18 -4.92
CA ASP A 80 0.41 -17.41 -6.05
C ASP A 80 1.27 -18.30 -6.96
N GLU A 81 2.11 -19.17 -6.40
CA GLU A 81 2.89 -20.14 -7.16
C GLU A 81 1.98 -21.15 -7.88
N GLN A 82 0.92 -21.63 -7.23
CA GLN A 82 -0.07 -22.52 -7.83
C GLN A 82 -0.79 -21.84 -9.00
N LEU A 83 -1.27 -20.60 -8.82
CA LEU A 83 -1.93 -19.84 -9.87
C LEU A 83 -1.01 -19.59 -11.08
N ASN A 84 0.27 -19.33 -10.87
CA ASN A 84 1.24 -19.18 -11.95
C ASN A 84 1.45 -20.48 -12.75
N LYS A 85 1.44 -21.64 -12.08
CA LYS A 85 1.52 -22.94 -12.73
C LYS A 85 0.26 -23.24 -13.53
N ILE A 86 -0.93 -22.96 -12.96
CA ILE A 86 -2.21 -23.10 -13.66
C ILE A 86 -2.25 -22.19 -14.89
N ASP A 87 -1.84 -20.95 -14.77
CA ASP A 87 -1.78 -19.99 -15.88
C ASP A 87 -0.87 -20.50 -17.01
N THR A 88 0.28 -21.04 -16.66
CA THR A 88 1.23 -21.63 -17.63
C THR A 88 0.63 -22.82 -18.37
N ILE A 89 -0.13 -23.67 -17.67
CA ILE A 89 -0.83 -24.82 -18.28
C ILE A 89 -1.91 -24.32 -19.22
N LEU A 90 -2.77 -23.39 -18.79
CA LEU A 90 -3.86 -22.87 -19.60
C LEU A 90 -3.39 -22.22 -20.89
N HIS A 91 -2.34 -21.37 -20.83
CA HIS A 91 -1.83 -20.64 -21.98
C HIS A 91 -1.15 -21.49 -23.04
N LYS A 92 -0.90 -22.79 -22.78
CA LYS A 92 -0.47 -23.74 -23.81
C LYS A 92 -1.60 -24.07 -24.78
N TYR A 93 -2.85 -24.10 -24.29
CA TYR A 93 -4.03 -24.51 -25.03
C TYR A 93 -4.86 -23.30 -25.49
N ASP A 94 -5.01 -22.30 -24.63
CA ASP A 94 -5.77 -21.07 -24.94
C ASP A 94 -5.01 -19.82 -24.46
N LYS A 95 -4.55 -19.00 -25.40
CA LYS A 95 -3.86 -17.73 -25.12
C LYS A 95 -4.79 -16.67 -24.48
N HIS A 96 -6.08 -16.88 -24.55
CA HIS A 96 -7.11 -15.99 -23.99
C HIS A 96 -7.82 -16.57 -22.78
N ALA A 97 -7.30 -17.67 -22.24
CA ALA A 97 -7.80 -18.23 -21.00
C ALA A 97 -7.69 -17.20 -19.85
N VAL A 98 -8.64 -17.24 -18.93
CA VAL A 98 -8.69 -16.35 -17.78
C VAL A 98 -8.89 -17.17 -16.52
N ILE A 99 -8.13 -16.87 -15.49
CA ILE A 99 -8.35 -17.41 -14.16
C ILE A 99 -9.15 -16.37 -13.37
N ALA A 100 -10.32 -16.74 -12.89
CA ALA A 100 -11.18 -15.93 -12.05
C ALA A 100 -11.35 -16.60 -10.68
N GLY A 101 -11.79 -15.84 -9.68
CA GLY A 101 -12.01 -16.34 -8.34
C GLY A 101 -11.37 -15.42 -7.29
N GLU A 102 -11.58 -15.77 -6.02
CA GLU A 102 -11.10 -14.94 -4.90
C GLU A 102 -9.56 -14.81 -4.91
N GLY A 103 -8.83 -15.90 -5.15
CA GLY A 103 -7.37 -15.92 -5.15
C GLY A 103 -6.79 -15.07 -6.27
N SER A 104 -7.22 -15.27 -7.52
CA SER A 104 -6.74 -14.48 -8.65
C SER A 104 -7.08 -13.01 -8.52
N LEU A 105 -8.29 -12.68 -8.06
CA LEU A 105 -8.71 -11.30 -7.81
C LEU A 105 -7.84 -10.64 -6.73
N THR A 106 -7.58 -11.35 -5.64
CA THR A 106 -6.74 -10.84 -4.54
C THR A 106 -5.30 -10.62 -5.01
N ARG A 107 -4.73 -11.56 -5.77
CA ARG A 107 -3.40 -11.41 -6.37
C ARG A 107 -3.31 -10.18 -7.27
N ASP A 108 -4.28 -10.00 -8.17
CA ASP A 108 -4.30 -8.87 -9.08
C ASP A 108 -4.47 -7.54 -8.34
N LEU A 109 -5.30 -7.51 -7.29
CA LEU A 109 -5.43 -6.35 -6.41
C LEU A 109 -4.12 -6.03 -5.70
N VAL A 110 -3.43 -7.01 -5.12
CA VAL A 110 -2.15 -6.80 -4.44
C VAL A 110 -1.10 -6.29 -5.41
N THR A 111 -0.96 -6.92 -6.57
CA THR A 111 0.03 -6.53 -7.59
C THR A 111 -0.23 -5.13 -8.12
N THR A 112 -1.47 -4.81 -8.46
CA THR A 112 -1.86 -3.47 -8.94
C THR A 112 -1.63 -2.42 -7.85
N THR A 113 -2.02 -2.74 -6.62
CA THR A 113 -1.83 -1.85 -5.47
C THR A 113 -0.36 -1.56 -5.20
N ASP A 114 0.53 -2.53 -5.34
CA ASP A 114 1.98 -2.33 -5.17
C ASP A 114 2.56 -1.37 -6.22
N ILE A 115 2.11 -1.49 -7.47
CA ILE A 115 2.52 -0.56 -8.55
C ILE A 115 1.99 0.84 -8.26
N ASP A 116 0.70 0.95 -7.93
CA ASP A 116 0.05 2.22 -7.61
C ASP A 116 0.70 2.88 -6.39
N PHE A 117 1.01 2.10 -5.35
CA PHE A 117 1.70 2.58 -4.15
C PHE A 117 3.05 3.22 -4.48
N LYS A 118 3.89 2.54 -5.24
CA LYS A 118 5.19 3.07 -5.66
C LYS A 118 5.04 4.36 -6.47
N MET A 119 4.10 4.38 -7.41
CA MET A 119 3.85 5.55 -8.25
C MET A 119 3.32 6.74 -7.45
N VAL A 120 2.31 6.51 -6.60
CA VAL A 120 1.69 7.55 -5.76
C VAL A 120 2.71 8.09 -4.73
N ASN A 121 3.51 7.22 -4.12
CA ASN A 121 4.54 7.65 -3.16
C ASN A 121 5.61 8.51 -3.84
N ILE A 122 6.15 8.08 -4.98
CA ILE A 122 7.13 8.87 -5.74
C ILE A 122 6.54 10.23 -6.14
N LEU A 123 5.31 10.25 -6.67
CA LEU A 123 4.65 11.49 -7.08
C LEU A 123 4.39 12.43 -5.90
N SER A 124 3.95 11.91 -4.76
CA SER A 124 3.69 12.68 -3.54
C SER A 124 4.97 13.28 -2.97
N VAL A 125 6.03 12.50 -2.86
CA VAL A 125 7.35 12.97 -2.40
C VAL A 125 7.91 14.02 -3.37
N ALA A 126 7.81 13.80 -4.68
CA ALA A 126 8.28 14.76 -5.68
C ALA A 126 7.50 16.08 -5.64
N ALA A 127 6.17 16.02 -5.48
CA ALA A 127 5.33 17.21 -5.37
C ALA A 127 5.68 18.02 -4.11
N ILE A 128 5.81 17.36 -2.95
CA ILE A 128 6.19 18.02 -1.69
C ILE A 128 7.60 18.58 -1.78
N PHE A 129 8.54 17.83 -2.35
CA PHE A 129 9.90 18.32 -2.60
C PHE A 129 9.89 19.61 -3.41
N LEU A 130 9.13 19.66 -4.49
CA LEU A 130 9.01 20.82 -5.36
C LEU A 130 8.40 22.01 -4.63
N ILE A 131 7.32 21.81 -3.88
CA ILE A 131 6.66 22.85 -3.09
C ILE A 131 7.63 23.46 -2.08
N ILE A 132 8.34 22.65 -1.31
CA ILE A 132 9.31 23.09 -0.31
C ILE A 132 10.49 23.80 -0.98
N ALA A 133 11.00 23.26 -2.10
CA ALA A 133 12.11 23.87 -2.86
C ALA A 133 11.77 25.26 -3.35
N ILE A 134 10.57 25.45 -3.88
CA ILE A 134 10.07 26.77 -4.34
C ILE A 134 9.86 27.71 -3.17
N THR A 135 9.23 27.25 -2.10
CA THR A 135 8.88 28.06 -0.92
C THR A 135 10.14 28.61 -0.22
N PHE A 136 11.14 27.78 -0.01
CA PHE A 136 12.36 28.16 0.68
C PHE A 136 13.50 28.55 -0.25
N LYS A 137 13.36 28.36 -1.56
CA LYS A 137 14.42 28.57 -2.57
C LYS A 137 15.71 27.81 -2.19
N SER A 138 15.54 26.56 -1.77
CA SER A 138 16.56 25.67 -1.22
C SER A 138 16.47 24.29 -1.82
N LEU A 139 17.62 23.64 -2.01
CA LEU A 139 17.66 22.22 -2.39
C LEU A 139 17.89 21.31 -1.18
N ALA A 140 18.51 21.79 -0.11
CA ALA A 140 18.76 20.98 1.08
C ALA A 140 17.53 20.84 1.98
N LEU A 141 16.74 21.92 2.14
CA LEU A 141 15.56 21.86 3.02
C LEU A 141 14.53 20.80 2.62
N PRO A 142 14.14 20.66 1.34
CA PRO A 142 13.25 19.60 0.95
C PRO A 142 13.73 18.21 1.36
N VAL A 143 15.02 17.93 1.16
CA VAL A 143 15.62 16.63 1.54
C VAL A 143 15.51 16.41 3.05
N ILE A 144 15.86 17.41 3.86
CA ILE A 144 15.84 17.31 5.32
C ILE A 144 14.42 17.13 5.86
N LEU A 145 13.47 17.93 5.35
CA LEU A 145 12.08 17.87 5.78
C LEU A 145 11.42 16.55 5.40
N VAL A 146 11.57 16.14 4.15
CA VAL A 146 11.03 14.85 3.67
C VAL A 146 11.66 13.70 4.44
N ALA A 147 12.98 13.71 4.67
CA ALA A 147 13.63 12.66 5.47
C ALA A 147 13.09 12.57 6.90
N SER A 148 12.77 13.71 7.55
CA SER A 148 12.16 13.74 8.89
C SER A 148 10.75 13.14 8.89
N ILE A 149 9.97 13.36 7.83
CA ILE A 149 8.61 12.85 7.68
C ILE A 149 8.65 11.37 7.36
N GLU A 150 9.47 10.94 6.41
CA GLU A 150 9.67 9.53 6.05
C GLU A 150 10.15 8.70 7.26
N PHE A 151 11.02 9.27 8.08
CA PHE A 151 11.44 8.64 9.33
C PHE A 151 10.25 8.35 10.26
N ALA A 152 9.32 9.30 10.41
CA ALA A 152 8.10 9.09 11.20
C ALA A 152 7.18 8.02 10.58
N ILE A 153 7.05 8.00 9.25
CA ILE A 153 6.28 6.99 8.51
C ILE A 153 6.89 5.60 8.73
N CYS A 154 8.22 5.47 8.60
CA CYS A 154 8.93 4.21 8.83
C CYS A 154 8.71 3.68 10.26
N ILE A 155 8.76 4.53 11.28
CA ILE A 155 8.45 4.14 12.67
C ILE A 155 7.01 3.63 12.76
N ASN A 156 6.05 4.38 12.22
CA ASN A 156 4.64 4.00 12.26
C ASN A 156 4.38 2.65 11.58
N MET A 157 4.96 2.43 10.41
CA MET A 157 4.83 1.18 9.66
C MET A 157 5.60 0.01 10.27
N GLY A 158 6.64 0.27 11.07
CA GLY A 158 7.42 -0.75 11.75
C GLY A 158 6.74 -1.33 13.01
N ILE A 159 5.87 -0.57 13.67
CA ILE A 159 5.21 -1.02 14.92
C ILE A 159 4.41 -2.32 14.75
N PRO A 160 3.62 -2.53 13.68
CA PRO A 160 2.88 -3.77 13.46
C PRO A 160 3.74 -5.03 13.47
N PHE A 161 4.98 -4.94 13.02
CA PHE A 161 5.93 -6.06 13.07
C PHE A 161 6.19 -6.51 14.52
N PHE A 162 6.34 -5.56 15.44
CA PHE A 162 6.58 -5.87 16.87
C PHE A 162 5.32 -6.27 17.63
N THR A 163 4.15 -5.83 17.17
CA THR A 163 2.85 -6.14 17.80
C THR A 163 2.18 -7.39 17.21
N GLY A 164 2.73 -7.98 16.15
CA GLY A 164 2.15 -9.13 15.45
C GLY A 164 0.79 -8.84 14.82
N THR A 165 0.50 -7.56 14.51
CA THR A 165 -0.76 -7.17 13.89
C THR A 165 -0.65 -7.20 12.37
N THR A 166 -1.60 -7.86 11.71
CA THR A 166 -1.70 -7.83 10.25
C THR A 166 -2.34 -6.54 9.78
N LEU A 167 -1.74 -5.92 8.77
CA LEU A 167 -2.26 -4.72 8.15
C LEU A 167 -3.04 -5.05 6.88
N PRO A 168 -4.16 -4.38 6.61
CA PRO A 168 -4.78 -4.43 5.30
C PRO A 168 -3.80 -3.93 4.22
N PHE A 169 -3.79 -4.55 3.04
CA PHE A 169 -2.88 -4.18 1.94
C PHE A 169 -2.97 -2.69 1.54
N ILE A 170 -4.17 -2.10 1.61
CA ILE A 170 -4.41 -0.69 1.33
C ILE A 170 -3.77 0.24 2.40
N ALA A 171 -3.47 -0.26 3.59
CA ALA A 171 -2.97 0.56 4.70
C ALA A 171 -1.67 1.29 4.37
N SER A 172 -0.76 0.67 3.65
CA SER A 172 0.53 1.25 3.25
C SER A 172 0.36 2.49 2.40
N ILE A 173 -0.55 2.45 1.40
CA ILE A 173 -0.82 3.57 0.50
C ILE A 173 -1.42 4.74 1.28
N VAL A 174 -2.48 4.43 2.06
CA VAL A 174 -3.23 5.44 2.80
C VAL A 174 -2.35 6.14 3.83
N ILE A 175 -1.51 5.39 4.55
CA ILE A 175 -0.64 5.97 5.58
C ILE A 175 0.45 6.82 4.96
N GLY A 176 1.14 6.32 3.94
CA GLY A 176 2.23 7.07 3.27
C GLY A 176 1.75 8.44 2.79
N THR A 177 0.65 8.48 2.04
CA THR A 177 0.13 9.73 1.46
C THR A 177 -0.50 10.67 2.49
N ILE A 178 -1.37 10.15 3.37
CA ILE A 178 -2.08 10.97 4.35
C ILE A 178 -1.11 11.50 5.40
N GLN A 179 -0.23 10.65 5.94
CA GLN A 179 0.72 11.05 6.97
C GLN A 179 1.73 12.05 6.41
N LEU A 180 2.24 11.84 5.17
CA LEU A 180 3.13 12.77 4.49
C LEU A 180 2.46 14.14 4.32
N GLY A 181 1.22 14.17 3.79
CA GLY A 181 0.48 15.41 3.56
C GLY A 181 0.13 16.16 4.85
N ALA A 182 -0.32 15.44 5.87
CA ALA A 182 -0.70 16.05 7.16
C ALA A 182 0.51 16.55 7.99
N THR A 183 1.71 16.07 7.70
CA THR A 183 2.90 16.40 8.51
C THR A 183 3.76 17.49 7.89
N VAL A 184 3.67 17.69 6.57
CA VAL A 184 4.50 18.67 5.85
C VAL A 184 4.31 20.10 6.37
N ASP A 185 3.09 20.47 6.75
CA ASP A 185 2.78 21.80 7.27
C ASP A 185 3.47 22.07 8.60
N TYR A 186 3.60 21.06 9.47
CA TYR A 186 4.34 21.17 10.72
C TYR A 186 5.84 21.42 10.47
N ALA A 187 6.40 20.70 9.51
CA ALA A 187 7.80 20.85 9.13
C ALA A 187 8.08 22.22 8.52
N ILE A 188 7.20 22.73 7.66
CA ILE A 188 7.30 24.07 7.07
C ILE A 188 7.18 25.14 8.16
N LEU A 189 6.23 25.02 9.07
CA LEU A 189 6.03 25.97 10.18
C LEU A 189 7.30 26.05 11.05
N MET A 190 7.80 24.92 11.50
CA MET A 190 9.02 24.83 12.31
C MET A 190 10.23 25.47 11.60
N THR A 191 10.42 25.12 10.32
CA THR A 191 11.55 25.63 9.52
C THR A 191 11.44 27.13 9.26
N THR A 192 10.23 27.65 9.07
CA THR A 192 9.97 29.08 8.90
C THR A 192 10.32 29.84 10.19
N ARG A 193 9.91 29.33 11.35
CA ARG A 193 10.27 29.91 12.64
C ARG A 193 11.77 29.84 12.89
N TYR A 194 12.43 28.75 12.54
CA TYR A 194 13.88 28.64 12.63
C TYR A 194 14.58 29.71 11.79
N LYS A 195 14.12 29.94 10.56
CA LYS A 195 14.65 31.00 9.68
C LYS A 195 14.41 32.38 10.27
N GLU A 196 13.25 32.67 10.86
CA GLU A 196 12.93 33.94 11.51
C GLU A 196 13.88 34.22 12.68
N GLU A 197 14.10 33.23 13.57
CA GLU A 197 15.00 33.40 14.71
C GLU A 197 16.46 33.63 14.30
N LEU A 198 16.92 32.94 13.26
CA LEU A 198 18.25 33.25 12.68
C LEU A 198 18.32 34.67 12.13
N SER A 199 17.25 35.17 11.51
CA SER A 199 17.18 36.55 10.99
C SER A 199 17.22 37.57 12.11
N ASN A 200 16.73 37.22 13.31
CA ASN A 200 16.75 38.05 14.52
C ASN A 200 18.13 38.05 15.21
N GLY A 201 19.11 37.30 14.68
CA GLY A 201 20.48 37.27 15.20
C GLY A 201 20.75 36.19 16.25
N SER A 202 19.84 35.25 16.47
CA SER A 202 20.04 34.11 17.36
C SER A 202 21.13 33.18 16.86
N THR A 203 21.79 32.46 17.77
CA THR A 203 22.70 31.38 17.42
C THR A 203 21.91 30.17 16.85
N VAL A 204 22.58 29.26 16.13
CA VAL A 204 21.96 28.08 15.52
C VAL A 204 21.15 27.26 16.53
N ILE A 205 21.70 27.04 17.73
CA ILE A 205 21.07 26.27 18.79
C ILE A 205 19.89 27.02 19.41
N GLU A 206 20.04 28.30 19.69
CA GLU A 206 18.98 29.13 20.23
C GLU A 206 17.82 29.27 19.24
N ALA A 207 18.11 29.50 17.96
CA ALA A 207 17.10 29.57 16.90
C ALA A 207 16.29 28.29 16.80
N ALA A 208 16.93 27.10 16.88
CA ALA A 208 16.24 25.84 16.85
C ALA A 208 15.38 25.61 18.09
N ARG A 209 15.87 25.99 19.27
CA ARG A 209 15.11 25.88 20.53
C ARG A 209 13.90 26.82 20.54
N GLU A 210 14.07 28.07 20.15
CA GLU A 210 12.97 29.04 20.10
C GLU A 210 11.96 28.67 19.01
N ALA A 211 12.41 28.24 17.86
CA ALA A 211 11.52 27.74 16.80
C ALA A 211 10.66 26.57 17.28
N ALA A 212 11.27 25.59 17.96
CA ALA A 212 10.54 24.46 18.54
C ALA A 212 9.53 24.95 19.60
N ALA A 213 9.96 25.79 20.53
CA ALA A 213 9.09 26.31 21.60
C ALA A 213 7.89 27.10 21.05
N LYS A 214 8.11 27.98 20.06
CA LYS A 214 7.06 28.81 19.44
C LYS A 214 6.14 28.03 18.52
N SER A 215 6.62 26.96 17.87
CA SER A 215 5.81 26.12 16.97
C SER A 215 5.05 25.03 17.72
N ALA A 216 5.56 24.55 18.86
CA ALA A 216 4.99 23.43 19.60
C ALA A 216 3.50 23.58 19.91
N PRO A 217 2.96 24.69 20.40
CA PRO A 217 1.53 24.80 20.69
C PRO A 217 0.65 24.56 19.46
N SER A 218 1.04 25.12 18.31
CA SER A 218 0.29 24.94 17.05
C SER A 218 0.37 23.50 16.54
N ILE A 219 1.56 22.92 16.54
CA ILE A 219 1.80 21.55 16.09
C ILE A 219 1.07 20.56 16.99
N ILE A 220 1.14 20.73 18.32
CA ILE A 220 0.45 19.85 19.28
C ILE A 220 -1.07 19.96 19.13
N THR A 221 -1.62 21.16 19.03
CA THR A 221 -3.06 21.35 18.86
C THR A 221 -3.57 20.69 17.58
N SER A 222 -2.89 20.91 16.46
CA SER A 222 -3.26 20.33 15.18
C SER A 222 -3.08 18.80 15.17
N GLY A 223 -1.95 18.31 15.66
CA GLY A 223 -1.66 16.88 15.74
C GLY A 223 -2.64 16.12 16.64
N LEU A 224 -2.98 16.68 17.81
CA LEU A 224 -3.96 16.08 18.71
C LEU A 224 -5.40 16.17 18.16
N SER A 225 -5.75 17.23 17.44
CA SER A 225 -7.04 17.32 16.76
C SER A 225 -7.22 16.25 15.70
N PHE A 226 -6.17 16.04 14.89
CA PHE A 226 -6.15 14.99 13.88
C PHE A 226 -6.16 13.59 14.52
N PHE A 227 -5.39 13.37 15.58
CA PHE A 227 -5.43 12.13 16.38
C PHE A 227 -6.84 11.86 16.89
N ALA A 228 -7.47 12.84 17.54
CA ALA A 228 -8.79 12.69 18.14
C ALA A 228 -9.88 12.38 17.10
N ALA A 229 -9.82 13.02 15.93
CA ALA A 229 -10.73 12.74 14.82
C ALA A 229 -10.61 11.29 14.35
N CYS A 230 -9.39 10.82 14.09
CA CYS A 230 -9.15 9.46 13.57
C CYS A 230 -9.47 8.40 14.64
N ILE A 231 -9.03 8.59 15.90
CA ILE A 231 -9.28 7.61 16.95
C ILE A 231 -10.78 7.51 17.28
N GLY A 232 -11.51 8.62 17.22
CA GLY A 232 -12.97 8.64 17.38
C GLY A 232 -13.67 7.78 16.34
N VAL A 233 -13.30 7.88 15.08
CA VAL A 233 -13.82 7.01 14.00
C VAL A 233 -13.47 5.55 14.26
N SER A 234 -12.24 5.26 14.71
CA SER A 234 -11.81 3.90 15.03
C SER A 234 -12.67 3.22 16.11
N PHE A 235 -13.13 3.96 17.10
CA PHE A 235 -14.01 3.43 18.15
C PHE A 235 -15.45 3.20 17.68
N ILE A 236 -15.97 4.04 16.80
CA ILE A 236 -17.36 3.99 16.35
C ILE A 236 -17.55 3.03 15.18
N SER A 237 -16.55 2.86 14.33
CA SER A 237 -16.65 2.05 13.12
C SER A 237 -16.88 0.57 13.44
N LYS A 238 -17.83 -0.04 12.70
CA LYS A 238 -18.09 -1.48 12.72
C LYS A 238 -17.31 -2.26 11.65
N MET A 239 -16.69 -1.54 10.72
CA MET A 239 -15.89 -2.13 9.65
C MET A 239 -14.43 -2.25 10.10
N ASP A 240 -13.91 -3.46 10.15
CA ASP A 240 -12.53 -3.74 10.61
C ASP A 240 -11.47 -3.01 9.77
N LEU A 241 -11.69 -2.88 8.47
CA LEU A 241 -10.81 -2.13 7.57
C LEU A 241 -10.68 -0.66 8.01
N ILE A 242 -11.82 0.03 8.21
CA ILE A 242 -11.85 1.44 8.61
C ILE A 242 -11.24 1.61 10.00
N LYS A 243 -11.57 0.71 10.92
CA LYS A 243 -11.01 0.71 12.28
C LYS A 243 -9.48 0.59 12.26
N SER A 244 -8.95 -0.35 11.49
CA SER A 244 -7.50 -0.55 11.33
C SER A 244 -6.83 0.68 10.73
N LEU A 245 -7.36 1.22 9.63
CA LEU A 245 -6.81 2.40 8.97
C LEU A 245 -6.82 3.62 9.90
N CYS A 246 -7.94 3.91 10.56
CA CYS A 246 -8.05 5.05 11.46
C CYS A 246 -7.15 4.91 12.69
N THR A 247 -6.96 3.71 13.23
CA THR A 247 -6.00 3.44 14.30
C THR A 247 -4.55 3.72 13.85
N LEU A 248 -4.19 3.29 12.65
CA LEU A 248 -2.87 3.52 12.08
C LEU A 248 -2.60 5.00 11.81
N ILE A 249 -3.58 5.71 11.23
CA ILE A 249 -3.48 7.15 10.94
C ILE A 249 -3.37 7.95 12.25
N SER A 250 -4.19 7.63 13.25
CA SER A 250 -4.14 8.32 14.54
C SER A 250 -2.79 8.14 15.23
N ARG A 251 -2.25 6.91 15.26
CA ARG A 251 -0.90 6.63 15.76
C ARG A 251 0.16 7.38 14.96
N GLY A 252 0.04 7.40 13.64
CA GLY A 252 0.91 8.14 12.74
C GLY A 252 0.94 9.63 13.03
N ALA A 253 -0.21 10.24 13.36
CA ALA A 253 -0.30 11.65 13.72
C ALA A 253 0.55 11.98 14.96
N VAL A 254 0.49 11.15 16.00
CA VAL A 254 1.29 11.34 17.21
C VAL A 254 2.78 11.16 16.93
N ILE A 255 3.16 10.10 16.21
CA ILE A 255 4.56 9.83 15.87
C ILE A 255 5.15 10.96 15.01
N SER A 256 4.39 11.44 14.01
CA SER A 256 4.82 12.56 13.16
C SER A 256 4.99 13.85 13.96
N MET A 257 4.03 14.17 14.83
CA MET A 257 4.09 15.32 15.71
C MET A 257 5.36 15.29 16.58
N LEU A 258 5.64 14.14 17.20
CA LEU A 258 6.86 13.96 18.02
C LEU A 258 8.12 14.04 17.18
N SER A 259 8.14 13.42 15.99
CA SER A 259 9.29 13.48 15.08
C SER A 259 9.61 14.92 14.66
N ILE A 260 8.61 15.70 14.31
CA ILE A 260 8.83 17.11 13.94
C ILE A 260 9.31 17.94 15.13
N LEU A 261 8.79 17.70 16.33
CA LEU A 261 9.21 18.48 17.51
C LEU A 261 10.59 18.09 18.05
N LEU A 262 11.04 16.86 17.88
CA LEU A 262 12.28 16.36 18.47
C LEU A 262 13.38 16.13 17.44
N VAL A 263 13.06 15.52 16.28
CA VAL A 263 14.07 15.13 15.30
C VAL A 263 14.38 16.29 14.35
N LEU A 264 13.37 17.01 13.85
CA LEU A 264 13.59 18.07 12.89
C LEU A 264 14.49 19.20 13.42
N PRO A 265 14.34 19.72 14.66
CA PRO A 265 15.26 20.74 15.18
C PRO A 265 16.71 20.27 15.21
N ALA A 266 16.94 19.02 15.59
CA ALA A 266 18.28 18.42 15.59
C ALA A 266 18.86 18.34 14.16
N MET A 267 18.05 17.92 13.19
CA MET A 267 18.48 17.91 11.78
C MET A 267 18.79 19.32 11.24
N LEU A 268 17.99 20.32 11.59
CA LEU A 268 18.24 21.71 11.19
C LEU A 268 19.57 22.23 11.76
N ILE A 269 19.93 21.85 12.99
CA ILE A 269 21.22 22.22 13.61
C ILE A 269 22.37 21.51 12.88
N ILE A 270 22.29 20.20 12.72
CA ILE A 270 23.35 19.38 12.12
C ILE A 270 23.64 19.82 10.68
N PHE A 271 22.60 20.05 9.91
CA PHE A 271 22.69 20.40 8.49
C PHE A 271 22.69 21.93 8.24
N HIS A 272 22.80 22.75 9.26
CA HIS A 272 22.73 24.22 9.13
C HIS A 272 23.69 24.78 8.05
N LYS A 273 24.95 24.33 8.04
CA LYS A 273 25.94 24.76 7.05
C LYS A 273 25.56 24.37 5.61
N LEU A 274 24.94 23.23 5.43
CA LEU A 274 24.45 22.78 4.13
C LEU A 274 23.26 23.63 3.68
N ILE A 275 22.34 23.92 4.60
CA ILE A 275 21.17 24.78 4.35
C ILE A 275 21.63 26.18 3.95
N GLU A 276 22.55 26.79 4.69
CA GLU A 276 23.09 28.10 4.39
C GLU A 276 23.74 28.20 3.01
N LYS A 277 24.47 27.14 2.61
CA LYS A 277 25.16 27.07 1.31
C LYS A 277 24.20 26.86 0.13
N THR A 278 23.08 26.18 0.34
CA THR A 278 22.17 25.75 -0.74
C THR A 278 20.89 26.59 -0.83
N THR A 279 20.67 27.50 0.12
CA THR A 279 19.43 28.28 0.21
C THR A 279 19.72 29.76 -0.14
N LYS A 280 19.02 30.25 -1.16
CA LYS A 280 19.15 31.65 -1.57
C LYS A 280 18.52 32.59 -0.54
N GLY A 281 19.34 33.53 0.00
CA GLY A 281 18.84 34.49 0.98
C GLY A 281 18.61 33.90 2.39
N TRP A 282 19.36 32.86 2.76
CA TRP A 282 19.33 32.32 4.11
C TRP A 282 20.12 33.22 5.06
N PRO A 283 19.59 33.51 6.26
CA PRO A 283 20.30 34.34 7.25
C PRO A 283 21.58 33.64 7.71
N LYS A 284 22.65 34.40 7.84
CA LYS A 284 23.89 33.91 8.44
C LYS A 284 23.74 33.84 9.94
N ALA A 285 24.03 32.68 10.53
CA ALA A 285 24.00 32.56 11.98
C ALA A 285 25.17 33.31 12.64
N ASN A 286 24.90 33.92 13.77
CA ASN A 286 25.97 34.42 14.63
C ASN A 286 26.75 33.23 15.22
N LEU A 287 28.01 33.08 14.80
CA LEU A 287 28.94 32.05 15.29
C LEU A 287 29.58 32.53 16.63
N LYS A 288 28.76 32.86 17.61
CA LYS A 288 29.30 33.10 18.97
C LYS A 288 28.90 31.95 19.89
#